data_8978604172d7997408bb929ff211bae2
#
_entry.id   8978604172d7997408bb929ff211bae2
#
_cell.length_a   1.000
_cell.length_b   1.000
_cell.length_c   1.000
_cell.angle_alpha   90.00
_cell.angle_beta   90.00
_cell.angle_gamma   90.00
#
_symmetry.space_group_name_H-M   'P 1'
#
loop_
_entity.id
_entity.type
_entity.pdbx_description
1 polymer ?
#
loop_
_entity_poly.entity_id
_entity_poly.type
_entity_poly.pdbx_seq_one_letter_code
_entity_poly.pdbx_strand_id
1 'polypeptide(L)'
;MTKKIVVFTGAGISAESGLGTFRDADGLWERYRLEDVCTAEAWQRNPQLCVDFYNMRRRDALAAEPNLAHKAIACLQDVFPDTQVITQNIDNLHERAGCHNVLHLHGEITKLRSQKNPLDTVELDGWEQHYGDLHPDGSILRPHIVFFGEDVPNFSLACEIASQADIMIVVGTSLNVYPAASLLMYAPAHAEIYLIDPNEPNLTYYADRVGHIQAPATEGVPALVEALIEEV
;
A
#
# COMPACT_ATOMS: atom_id res chain seq x y z
N MET A 1 27.54 8.85 -6.25
CA MET A 1 26.70 8.16 -5.24
C MET A 1 25.42 7.76 -5.95
N THR A 2 24.94 6.56 -5.76
CA THR A 2 23.64 6.13 -6.30
C THR A 2 22.53 6.93 -5.64
N LYS A 3 21.58 7.48 -6.44
CA LYS A 3 20.41 8.19 -5.92
C LYS A 3 19.58 7.25 -5.02
N LYS A 4 19.14 7.71 -3.86
CA LYS A 4 18.21 6.99 -2.99
C LYS A 4 16.77 7.28 -3.45
N ILE A 5 16.10 6.27 -3.94
CA ILE A 5 14.73 6.39 -4.47
C ILE A 5 13.76 5.76 -3.47
N VAL A 6 12.69 6.47 -3.16
CA VAL A 6 11.57 5.97 -2.35
C VAL A 6 10.30 6.02 -3.20
N VAL A 7 9.66 4.89 -3.36
CA VAL A 7 8.37 4.76 -4.06
C VAL A 7 7.28 4.61 -3.01
N PHE A 8 6.33 5.54 -2.97
CA PHE A 8 5.20 5.51 -2.04
C PHE A 8 3.90 5.26 -2.81
N THR A 9 3.22 4.15 -2.54
CA THR A 9 2.05 3.73 -3.32
C THR A 9 0.77 3.63 -2.50
N GLY A 10 -0.36 3.91 -3.13
CA GLY A 10 -1.70 3.70 -2.62
C GLY A 10 -2.55 2.84 -3.56
N ALA A 11 -3.84 2.70 -3.28
CA ALA A 11 -4.73 1.78 -3.99
C ALA A 11 -4.83 2.03 -5.50
N GLY A 12 -4.58 3.25 -5.95
CA GLY A 12 -4.61 3.62 -7.37
C GLY A 12 -3.60 2.86 -8.22
N ILE A 13 -2.45 2.41 -7.67
CA ILE A 13 -1.50 1.58 -8.45
C ILE A 13 -2.08 0.22 -8.81
N SER A 14 -2.97 -0.33 -7.97
CA SER A 14 -3.59 -1.64 -8.16
C SER A 14 -4.96 -1.58 -8.87
N ALA A 15 -5.48 -0.38 -9.14
CA ALA A 15 -6.78 -0.18 -9.79
C ALA A 15 -6.84 -0.87 -11.16
N GLU A 16 -5.79 -0.70 -11.98
CA GLU A 16 -5.70 -1.30 -13.31
C GLU A 16 -5.33 -2.80 -13.28
N SER A 17 -5.12 -3.36 -12.09
CA SER A 17 -5.07 -4.82 -11.85
C SER A 17 -6.44 -5.38 -11.47
N GLY A 18 -7.48 -4.56 -11.44
CA GLY A 18 -8.85 -4.95 -11.09
C GLY A 18 -9.17 -4.90 -9.59
N LEU A 19 -8.28 -4.33 -8.77
CA LEU A 19 -8.54 -4.12 -7.35
C LEU A 19 -9.16 -2.74 -7.14
N GLY A 20 -10.43 -2.69 -6.74
CA GLY A 20 -11.16 -1.44 -6.50
C GLY A 20 -10.48 -0.56 -5.46
N THR A 21 -10.43 0.74 -5.74
CA THR A 21 -9.91 1.74 -4.80
C THR A 21 -10.99 2.13 -3.78
N PHE A 22 -10.58 2.81 -2.69
CA PHE A 22 -11.53 3.37 -1.71
C PHE A 22 -12.42 4.49 -2.27
N ARG A 23 -12.13 4.98 -3.47
CA ARG A 23 -12.91 6.03 -4.17
C ARG A 23 -13.90 5.46 -5.16
N ASP A 24 -13.66 4.23 -5.63
CA ASP A 24 -14.54 3.62 -6.62
C ASP A 24 -15.83 3.18 -5.93
N ALA A 25 -16.91 3.86 -6.28
CA ALA A 25 -18.26 3.53 -5.81
C ALA A 25 -18.78 2.19 -6.36
N ASP A 26 -17.97 1.49 -7.18
CA ASP A 26 -18.39 0.30 -7.90
C ASP A 26 -18.54 -0.92 -6.98
N GLY A 27 -19.72 -1.01 -6.35
CA GLY A 27 -20.26 -2.25 -5.84
C GLY A 27 -19.74 -2.76 -4.50
N LEU A 28 -18.45 -2.56 -4.14
CA LEU A 28 -17.93 -3.08 -2.87
C LEU A 28 -18.39 -2.23 -1.68
N TRP A 29 -18.25 -0.92 -1.79
CA TRP A 29 -18.64 0.05 -0.78
C TRP A 29 -20.15 0.36 -0.81
N GLU A 30 -20.88 -0.10 -1.81
CA GLU A 30 -22.34 -0.17 -1.78
C GLU A 30 -22.85 -1.31 -0.89
N ARG A 31 -22.07 -2.40 -0.78
CA ARG A 31 -22.44 -3.59 0.02
C ARG A 31 -21.93 -3.55 1.45
N TYR A 32 -20.80 -2.90 1.69
CA TYR A 32 -20.13 -2.86 3.00
C TYR A 32 -19.80 -1.43 3.37
N ARG A 33 -20.25 -1.00 4.52
CA ARG A 33 -19.82 0.28 5.11
C ARG A 33 -18.45 0.07 5.77
N LEU A 34 -17.54 1.03 5.62
CA LEU A 34 -16.21 0.98 6.26
C LEU A 34 -16.31 0.71 7.77
N GLU A 35 -17.27 1.36 8.42
CA GLU A 35 -17.53 1.26 9.85
C GLU A 35 -17.98 -0.14 10.29
N ASP A 36 -18.39 -1.00 9.36
CA ASP A 36 -18.87 -2.35 9.65
C ASP A 36 -17.81 -3.44 9.43
N VAL A 37 -16.71 -3.15 8.70
CA VAL A 37 -15.74 -4.18 8.31
C VAL A 37 -14.28 -3.79 8.46
N CYS A 38 -13.93 -2.49 8.54
CA CYS A 38 -12.56 -2.00 8.50
C CYS A 38 -12.12 -1.21 9.73
N THR A 39 -12.86 -1.26 10.84
CA THR A 39 -12.51 -0.57 12.09
C THR A 39 -12.26 -1.54 13.23
N ALA A 40 -11.53 -1.09 14.25
CA ALA A 40 -11.32 -1.87 15.47
C ALA A 40 -12.64 -2.21 16.17
N GLU A 41 -13.60 -1.27 16.15
CA GLU A 41 -14.94 -1.44 16.71
C GLU A 41 -15.76 -2.46 15.89
N ALA A 42 -15.61 -2.48 14.56
CA ALA A 42 -16.26 -3.48 13.70
C ALA A 42 -15.78 -4.89 14.06
N TRP A 43 -14.48 -5.08 14.25
CA TRP A 43 -13.91 -6.34 14.69
C TRP A 43 -14.48 -6.81 16.04
N GLN A 44 -14.63 -5.90 17.00
CA GLN A 44 -15.22 -6.23 18.31
C GLN A 44 -16.71 -6.56 18.21
N ARG A 45 -17.45 -5.86 17.34
CA ARG A 45 -18.90 -5.99 17.20
C ARG A 45 -19.32 -7.22 16.40
N ASN A 46 -18.65 -7.49 15.27
CA ASN A 46 -18.97 -8.59 14.37
C ASN A 46 -17.70 -9.09 13.64
N PRO A 47 -16.85 -9.86 14.32
CA PRO A 47 -15.60 -10.36 13.74
C PRO A 47 -15.84 -11.32 12.56
N GLN A 48 -16.96 -12.08 12.55
CA GLN A 48 -17.29 -12.94 11.42
C GLN A 48 -17.47 -12.13 10.14
N LEU A 49 -18.20 -11.01 10.19
CA LEU A 49 -18.39 -10.14 9.03
C LEU A 49 -17.06 -9.57 8.52
N CYS A 50 -16.15 -9.21 9.43
CA CYS A 50 -14.81 -8.76 9.06
C CYS A 50 -14.03 -9.88 8.37
N VAL A 51 -14.06 -11.11 8.90
CA VAL A 51 -13.41 -12.27 8.28
C VAL A 51 -13.96 -12.52 6.88
N ASP A 52 -15.29 -12.55 6.71
CA ASP A 52 -15.93 -12.77 5.41
C ASP A 52 -15.54 -11.68 4.39
N PHE A 53 -15.51 -10.42 4.83
CA PHE A 53 -15.06 -9.30 4.01
C PHE A 53 -13.60 -9.45 3.57
N TYR A 54 -12.68 -9.75 4.49
CA TYR A 54 -11.27 -9.90 4.15
C TYR A 54 -10.98 -11.20 3.37
N ASN A 55 -11.76 -12.25 3.54
CA ASN A 55 -11.71 -13.43 2.67
C ASN A 55 -12.05 -13.08 1.23
N MET A 56 -13.12 -12.32 1.01
CA MET A 56 -13.47 -11.83 -0.33
C MET A 56 -12.33 -10.97 -0.92
N ARG A 57 -11.82 -9.99 -0.16
CA ARG A 57 -10.72 -9.12 -0.61
C ARG A 57 -9.45 -9.91 -0.92
N ARG A 58 -9.14 -10.92 -0.12
CA ARG A 58 -7.96 -11.79 -0.32
C ARG A 58 -8.09 -12.61 -1.59
N ARG A 59 -9.27 -13.18 -1.84
CA ARG A 59 -9.54 -13.91 -3.07
C ARG A 59 -9.35 -13.02 -4.30
N ASP A 60 -9.85 -11.78 -4.25
CA ASP A 60 -9.71 -10.82 -5.34
C ASP A 60 -8.22 -10.44 -5.53
N ALA A 61 -7.49 -10.16 -4.44
CA ALA A 61 -6.07 -9.83 -4.51
C ALA A 61 -5.21 -10.98 -5.06
N LEU A 62 -5.51 -12.23 -4.69
CA LEU A 62 -4.81 -13.40 -5.20
C LEU A 62 -5.11 -13.68 -6.68
N ALA A 63 -6.30 -13.32 -7.15
CA ALA A 63 -6.69 -13.46 -8.55
C ALA A 63 -6.17 -12.33 -9.45
N ALA A 64 -5.87 -11.16 -8.88
CA ALA A 64 -5.33 -10.02 -9.62
C ALA A 64 -3.87 -10.29 -10.05
N GLU A 65 -3.45 -9.67 -11.16
CA GLU A 65 -2.08 -9.76 -11.67
C GLU A 65 -1.36 -8.42 -11.55
N PRO A 66 -0.03 -8.41 -11.26
CA PRO A 66 0.76 -7.19 -11.29
C PRO A 66 0.71 -6.53 -12.66
N ASN A 67 0.38 -5.25 -12.70
CA ASN A 67 0.32 -4.46 -13.93
C ASN A 67 1.68 -3.84 -14.28
N LEU A 68 1.70 -3.03 -15.35
CA LEU A 68 2.92 -2.41 -15.85
C LEU A 68 3.60 -1.47 -14.83
N ALA A 69 2.83 -0.81 -13.96
CA ALA A 69 3.41 0.06 -12.94
C ALA A 69 4.21 -0.74 -11.90
N HIS A 70 3.67 -1.85 -11.40
CA HIS A 70 4.37 -2.75 -10.47
C HIS A 70 5.67 -3.28 -11.09
N LYS A 71 5.58 -3.74 -12.38
CA LYS A 71 6.74 -4.28 -13.11
C LYS A 71 7.81 -3.21 -13.36
N ALA A 72 7.41 -1.98 -13.67
CA ALA A 72 8.35 -0.87 -13.85
C ALA A 72 9.10 -0.54 -12.54
N ILE A 73 8.41 -0.59 -11.38
CA ILE A 73 9.07 -0.40 -10.07
C ILE A 73 10.07 -1.54 -9.80
N ALA A 74 9.76 -2.78 -10.15
CA ALA A 74 10.71 -3.88 -10.05
C ALA A 74 11.95 -3.64 -10.94
N CYS A 75 11.75 -3.22 -12.20
CA CYS A 75 12.86 -2.84 -13.09
C CYS A 75 13.68 -1.66 -12.53
N LEU A 76 13.04 -0.68 -11.87
CA LEU A 76 13.75 0.42 -11.21
C LEU A 76 14.69 -0.12 -10.11
N GLN A 77 14.26 -1.12 -9.35
CA GLN A 77 15.08 -1.75 -8.32
C GLN A 77 16.26 -2.55 -8.89
N ASP A 78 16.15 -3.08 -10.10
CA ASP A 78 17.27 -3.76 -10.78
C ASP A 78 18.42 -2.76 -11.10
N VAL A 79 18.09 -1.50 -11.43
CA VAL A 79 19.06 -0.46 -11.73
C VAL A 79 19.49 0.30 -10.48
N PHE A 80 18.56 0.54 -9.55
CA PHE A 80 18.78 1.22 -8.28
C PHE A 80 18.42 0.28 -7.11
N PRO A 81 19.31 -0.65 -6.71
CA PRO A 81 18.98 -1.73 -5.77
C PRO A 81 18.58 -1.25 -4.37
N ASP A 82 18.99 -0.03 -3.99
CA ASP A 82 18.64 0.58 -2.70
C ASP A 82 17.24 1.23 -2.70
N THR A 83 16.50 1.16 -3.82
CA THR A 83 15.13 1.68 -3.90
C THR A 83 14.22 1.00 -2.89
N GLN A 84 13.54 1.81 -2.07
CA GLN A 84 12.57 1.35 -1.08
C GLN A 84 11.15 1.56 -1.59
N VAL A 85 10.31 0.56 -1.44
CA VAL A 85 8.86 0.67 -1.71
C VAL A 85 8.13 0.76 -0.38
N ILE A 86 7.35 1.81 -0.18
CA ILE A 86 6.44 1.98 0.95
C ILE A 86 5.03 1.93 0.37
N THR A 87 4.20 1.01 0.85
CA THR A 87 2.85 0.87 0.32
C THR A 87 1.78 0.97 1.40
N GLN A 88 0.70 1.66 1.07
CA GLN A 88 -0.55 1.64 1.84
C GLN A 88 -1.39 0.40 1.52
N ASN A 89 -1.07 -0.27 0.41
CA ASN A 89 -1.82 -1.42 -0.06
C ASN A 89 -1.55 -2.64 0.82
N ILE A 90 -2.57 -3.47 0.90
CA ILE A 90 -2.52 -4.75 1.61
C ILE A 90 -2.34 -5.94 0.68
N ASP A 91 -2.44 -5.74 -0.64
CA ASP A 91 -2.13 -6.75 -1.65
C ASP A 91 -0.62 -6.98 -1.78
N ASN A 92 -0.23 -8.08 -2.43
CA ASN A 92 1.17 -8.47 -2.64
C ASN A 92 1.61 -8.30 -4.10
N LEU A 93 1.01 -7.35 -4.84
CA LEU A 93 1.29 -7.18 -6.26
C LEU A 93 2.71 -6.66 -6.52
N HIS A 94 3.27 -5.87 -5.61
CA HIS A 94 4.67 -5.45 -5.68
C HIS A 94 5.62 -6.65 -5.64
N GLU A 95 5.47 -7.51 -4.65
CA GLU A 95 6.31 -8.71 -4.48
C GLU A 95 6.14 -9.66 -5.67
N ARG A 96 4.91 -9.87 -6.13
CA ARG A 96 4.61 -10.71 -7.30
C ARG A 96 5.14 -10.13 -8.61
N ALA A 97 5.35 -8.82 -8.68
CA ALA A 97 6.04 -8.17 -9.80
C ALA A 97 7.57 -8.35 -9.75
N GLY A 98 8.11 -8.82 -8.61
CA GLY A 98 9.54 -8.96 -8.38
C GLY A 98 10.15 -7.86 -7.51
N CYS A 99 9.36 -6.94 -6.96
CA CYS A 99 9.87 -5.93 -6.04
C CYS A 99 10.40 -6.58 -4.75
N HIS A 100 11.50 -6.06 -4.28
CA HIS A 100 12.07 -6.34 -2.97
C HIS A 100 12.06 -5.05 -2.11
N ASN A 101 12.40 -5.14 -0.81
CA ASN A 101 12.38 -4.00 0.10
C ASN A 101 11.02 -3.26 0.12
N VAL A 102 9.92 -4.03 0.22
CA VAL A 102 8.56 -3.49 0.31
C VAL A 102 8.15 -3.37 1.77
N LEU A 103 7.77 -2.16 2.19
CA LEU A 103 7.27 -1.87 3.53
C LEU A 103 5.77 -1.61 3.48
N HIS A 104 4.98 -2.54 4.02
CA HIS A 104 3.53 -2.38 4.13
C HIS A 104 3.18 -1.55 5.38
N LEU A 105 2.44 -0.44 5.18
CA LEU A 105 1.96 0.41 6.27
C LEU A 105 0.70 -0.15 6.94
N HIS A 106 -0.17 -0.75 6.14
CA HIS A 106 -1.49 -1.17 6.61
C HIS A 106 -1.65 -2.70 6.73
N GLY A 107 -0.52 -3.42 6.77
CA GLY A 107 -0.50 -4.88 6.85
C GLY A 107 -0.59 -5.57 5.49
N GLU A 108 -0.74 -6.88 5.52
CA GLU A 108 -0.68 -7.76 4.35
C GLU A 108 -1.86 -8.73 4.36
N ILE A 109 -2.61 -8.77 3.26
CA ILE A 109 -3.85 -9.54 3.18
C ILE A 109 -3.61 -11.05 3.15
N THR A 110 -2.41 -11.49 2.76
CA THR A 110 -2.01 -12.90 2.74
C THR A 110 -1.64 -13.44 4.10
N LYS A 111 -1.55 -12.58 5.12
CA LYS A 111 -1.16 -12.95 6.47
C LYS A 111 -2.32 -12.82 7.46
N LEU A 112 -2.25 -13.63 8.50
CA LEU A 112 -3.05 -13.48 9.71
C LEU A 112 -2.14 -13.10 10.88
N ARG A 113 -2.69 -12.52 11.94
CA ARG A 113 -1.93 -12.17 13.13
C ARG A 113 -2.62 -12.62 14.42
N SER A 114 -1.81 -12.84 15.44
CA SER A 114 -2.31 -13.02 16.79
C SER A 114 -3.11 -11.80 17.25
N GLN A 115 -4.24 -12.04 17.90
CA GLN A 115 -5.01 -10.95 18.53
C GLN A 115 -4.29 -10.39 19.77
N LYS A 116 -3.42 -11.17 20.43
CA LYS A 116 -2.64 -10.75 21.59
C LYS A 116 -1.36 -9.99 21.22
N ASN A 117 -0.71 -10.44 20.12
CA ASN A 117 0.54 -9.84 19.65
C ASN A 117 0.43 -9.48 18.16
N PRO A 118 0.19 -8.22 17.81
CA PRO A 118 0.05 -7.79 16.41
C PRO A 118 1.26 -8.01 15.53
N LEU A 119 2.45 -8.21 16.12
CA LEU A 119 3.70 -8.48 15.39
C LEU A 119 3.91 -9.98 15.11
N ASP A 120 3.11 -10.85 15.75
CA ASP A 120 3.21 -12.30 15.57
C ASP A 120 2.22 -12.74 14.47
N THR A 121 2.78 -12.99 13.31
CA THR A 121 2.00 -13.25 12.09
C THR A 121 2.24 -14.67 11.59
N VAL A 122 1.24 -15.21 10.89
CA VAL A 122 1.31 -16.49 10.18
C VAL A 122 0.87 -16.27 8.74
N GLU A 123 1.52 -16.95 7.81
CA GLU A 123 1.06 -17.00 6.42
C GLU A 123 -0.24 -17.80 6.34
N LEU A 124 -1.18 -17.34 5.53
CA LEU A 124 -2.39 -18.09 5.23
C LEU A 124 -2.23 -18.83 3.91
N ASP A 125 -2.37 -20.15 3.96
CA ASP A 125 -2.43 -20.96 2.74
C ASP A 125 -3.81 -20.81 2.08
N GLY A 126 -3.81 -20.26 0.86
CA GLY A 126 -5.02 -19.93 0.13
C GLY A 126 -5.66 -18.60 0.56
N TRP A 127 -6.98 -18.51 0.41
CA TRP A 127 -7.71 -17.25 0.61
C TRP A 127 -8.66 -17.27 1.83
N GLU A 128 -9.02 -18.44 2.34
CA GLU A 128 -10.08 -18.60 3.32
C GLU A 128 -9.55 -18.71 4.74
N GLN A 129 -9.94 -17.77 5.57
CA GLN A 129 -9.81 -17.80 7.03
C GLN A 129 -11.18 -18.16 7.61
N HIS A 130 -11.22 -18.99 8.66
CA HIS A 130 -12.43 -19.23 9.45
C HIS A 130 -12.37 -18.45 10.77
N TYR A 131 -13.46 -17.78 11.12
CA TYR A 131 -13.52 -17.13 12.43
C TYR A 131 -13.45 -18.17 13.55
N GLY A 132 -12.55 -17.93 14.48
CA GLY A 132 -12.28 -18.88 15.56
C GLY A 132 -11.00 -19.71 15.35
N ASP A 133 -10.36 -19.61 14.17
CA ASP A 133 -9.02 -20.17 13.97
C ASP A 133 -8.07 -19.61 15.03
N LEU A 134 -7.23 -20.47 15.58
CA LEU A 134 -6.34 -20.12 16.67
C LEU A 134 -4.90 -19.96 16.20
N HIS A 135 -4.26 -18.92 16.69
CA HIS A 135 -2.82 -18.75 16.64
C HIS A 135 -2.13 -19.73 17.61
N PRO A 136 -0.85 -20.12 17.38
CA PRO A 136 -0.11 -21.00 18.32
C PRO A 136 -0.05 -20.50 19.77
N ASP A 137 -0.22 -19.19 20.02
CA ASP A 137 -0.32 -18.61 21.36
C ASP A 137 -1.68 -18.81 22.04
N GLY A 138 -2.63 -19.49 21.36
CA GLY A 138 -3.99 -19.76 21.81
C GLY A 138 -4.96 -18.60 21.67
N SER A 139 -4.57 -17.48 21.05
CA SER A 139 -5.50 -16.39 20.72
C SER A 139 -6.20 -16.61 19.39
N ILE A 140 -7.30 -15.92 19.16
CA ILE A 140 -7.98 -15.92 17.87
C ILE A 140 -7.07 -15.24 16.83
N LEU A 141 -6.99 -15.84 15.65
CA LEU A 141 -6.38 -15.24 14.48
C LEU A 141 -7.31 -14.18 13.89
N ARG A 142 -6.72 -13.06 13.50
CA ARG A 142 -7.42 -12.02 12.72
C ARG A 142 -6.61 -11.68 11.45
N PRO A 143 -7.22 -11.07 10.43
CA PRO A 143 -6.48 -10.56 9.28
C PRO A 143 -5.34 -9.65 9.73
N HIS A 144 -4.15 -9.80 9.14
CA HIS A 144 -3.00 -8.92 9.42
C HIS A 144 -3.17 -7.58 8.71
N ILE A 145 -4.18 -6.85 9.11
CA ILE A 145 -4.57 -5.55 8.57
C ILE A 145 -4.60 -4.52 9.70
N VAL A 146 -4.10 -3.33 9.46
CA VAL A 146 -4.29 -2.16 10.32
C VAL A 146 -5.67 -1.60 10.05
N PHE A 147 -6.57 -1.71 11.01
CA PHE A 147 -7.93 -1.16 10.92
C PHE A 147 -7.92 0.34 11.20
N PHE A 148 -8.92 1.03 10.67
CA PHE A 148 -9.13 2.43 11.05
C PHE A 148 -9.29 2.55 12.57
N GLY A 149 -8.57 3.53 13.15
CA GLY A 149 -8.48 3.74 14.58
C GLY A 149 -7.37 2.95 15.29
N GLU A 150 -6.64 2.08 14.59
CA GLU A 150 -5.44 1.42 15.11
C GLU A 150 -4.18 2.22 14.75
N ASP A 151 -3.14 2.06 15.56
CA ASP A 151 -1.81 2.58 15.24
C ASP A 151 -1.24 1.91 13.99
N VAL A 152 -0.43 2.65 13.23
CA VAL A 152 0.30 2.16 12.05
C VAL A 152 1.73 1.81 12.49
N PRO A 153 2.04 0.53 12.79
CA PRO A 153 3.31 0.17 13.44
C PRO A 153 4.55 0.57 12.64
N ASN A 154 4.46 0.46 11.32
CA ASN A 154 5.57 0.71 10.41
C ASN A 154 5.72 2.20 10.02
N PHE A 155 4.90 3.10 10.56
CA PHE A 155 4.93 4.50 10.13
C PHE A 155 6.25 5.21 10.49
N SER A 156 6.79 4.96 11.69
CA SER A 156 8.08 5.55 12.10
C SER A 156 9.24 5.12 11.19
N LEU A 157 9.28 3.84 10.81
CA LEU A 157 10.27 3.33 9.87
C LEU A 157 10.08 3.94 8.47
N ALA A 158 8.84 4.10 8.02
CA ALA A 158 8.53 4.76 6.76
C ALA A 158 9.02 6.21 6.73
N CYS A 159 8.84 6.96 7.84
CA CYS A 159 9.36 8.33 7.97
C CYS A 159 10.90 8.38 7.90
N GLU A 160 11.57 7.42 8.54
CA GLU A 160 13.04 7.31 8.48
C GLU A 160 13.51 7.05 7.03
N ILE A 161 12.88 6.11 6.33
CA ILE A 161 13.17 5.82 4.93
C ILE A 161 12.91 7.06 4.06
N ALA A 162 11.76 7.69 4.18
CA ALA A 162 11.39 8.88 3.41
C ALA A 162 12.35 10.05 3.63
N SER A 163 12.90 10.19 4.86
CA SER A 163 13.85 11.26 5.20
C SER A 163 15.22 11.14 4.52
N GLN A 164 15.49 10.04 3.86
CA GLN A 164 16.74 9.77 3.16
C GLN A 164 16.60 9.85 1.63
N ALA A 165 15.41 10.15 1.10
CA ALA A 165 15.16 10.14 -0.32
C ALA A 165 15.87 11.29 -1.05
N ASP A 166 16.50 10.99 -2.18
CA ASP A 166 16.90 11.97 -3.20
C ASP A 166 15.75 12.16 -4.21
N ILE A 167 15.01 11.05 -4.47
CA ILE A 167 13.80 11.06 -5.31
C ILE A 167 12.69 10.33 -4.57
N MET A 168 11.49 10.94 -4.54
CA MET A 168 10.29 10.32 -4.01
C MET A 168 9.22 10.22 -5.11
N ILE A 169 8.81 9.00 -5.43
CA ILE A 169 7.78 8.72 -6.43
C ILE A 169 6.49 8.31 -5.71
N VAL A 170 5.44 9.09 -5.84
CA VAL A 170 4.15 8.87 -5.20
C VAL A 170 3.15 8.42 -6.26
N VAL A 171 2.51 7.26 -6.05
CA VAL A 171 1.66 6.64 -7.08
C VAL A 171 0.28 6.28 -6.52
N GLY A 172 -0.77 6.74 -7.17
CA GLY A 172 -2.13 6.25 -6.94
C GLY A 172 -2.64 6.45 -5.52
N THR A 173 -2.28 7.57 -4.88
CA THR A 173 -2.78 7.91 -3.55
C THR A 173 -3.42 9.30 -3.54
N SER A 174 -4.57 9.37 -2.87
CA SER A 174 -5.28 10.65 -2.68
C SER A 174 -4.62 11.56 -1.66
N LEU A 175 -3.62 11.06 -0.92
CA LEU A 175 -3.02 11.75 0.22
C LEU A 175 -4.04 12.19 1.29
N ASN A 176 -5.13 11.43 1.45
CA ASN A 176 -6.21 11.73 2.41
C ASN A 176 -6.22 10.78 3.61
N VAL A 177 -5.50 9.65 3.58
CA VAL A 177 -5.45 8.67 4.66
C VAL A 177 -4.25 8.97 5.57
N TYR A 178 -4.52 9.47 6.75
CA TYR A 178 -3.50 9.75 7.77
C TYR A 178 -3.26 8.52 8.68
N PRO A 179 -2.02 8.33 9.19
CA PRO A 179 -0.86 9.21 9.07
C PRO A 179 -0.10 9.08 7.73
N ALA A 180 -0.37 8.07 6.90
CA ALA A 180 0.38 7.78 5.67
C ALA A 180 0.48 9.00 4.72
N ALA A 181 -0.58 9.79 4.60
CA ALA A 181 -0.59 11.01 3.79
C ALA A 181 0.47 12.03 4.18
N SER A 182 0.91 12.04 5.44
CA SER A 182 1.94 12.97 5.91
C SER A 182 3.36 12.55 5.54
N LEU A 183 3.56 11.37 4.92
CA LEU A 183 4.89 10.84 4.62
C LEU A 183 5.71 11.78 3.71
N LEU A 184 5.05 12.51 2.81
CA LEU A 184 5.71 13.49 1.94
C LEU A 184 6.42 14.60 2.73
N MET A 185 5.95 14.92 3.94
CA MET A 185 6.56 15.95 4.80
C MET A 185 7.96 15.57 5.28
N TYR A 186 8.28 14.29 5.28
CA TYR A 186 9.57 13.78 5.73
C TYR A 186 10.61 13.78 4.62
N ALA A 187 10.21 13.89 3.35
CA ALA A 187 11.16 13.99 2.25
C ALA A 187 12.03 15.25 2.40
N PRO A 188 13.37 15.15 2.25
CA PRO A 188 14.29 16.27 2.38
C PRO A 188 13.94 17.43 1.43
N ALA A 189 14.40 18.64 1.75
CA ALA A 189 14.13 19.82 0.91
C ALA A 189 14.74 19.71 -0.49
N HIS A 190 15.81 18.92 -0.66
CA HIS A 190 16.47 18.70 -1.94
C HIS A 190 15.82 17.57 -2.76
N ALA A 191 14.96 16.76 -2.15
CA ALA A 191 14.36 15.61 -2.83
C ALA A 191 13.43 16.07 -3.96
N GLU A 192 13.59 15.45 -5.12
CA GLU A 192 12.64 15.56 -6.22
C GLU A 192 11.42 14.69 -5.92
N ILE A 193 10.22 15.27 -6.00
CA ILE A 193 8.98 14.54 -5.70
C ILE A 193 8.12 14.50 -6.96
N TYR A 194 7.80 13.29 -7.40
CA TYR A 194 6.88 13.03 -8.50
C TYR A 194 5.60 12.39 -7.97
N LEU A 195 4.45 12.92 -8.37
CA LEU A 195 3.15 12.34 -8.06
C LEU A 195 2.48 11.88 -9.35
N ILE A 196 2.13 10.60 -9.41
CA ILE A 196 1.45 9.97 -10.54
C ILE A 196 0.03 9.60 -10.10
N ASP A 197 -0.96 10.34 -10.55
CA ASP A 197 -2.38 10.08 -10.30
C ASP A 197 -3.19 10.70 -11.47
N PRO A 198 -4.21 10.03 -12.02
CA PRO A 198 -5.04 10.59 -13.08
C PRO A 198 -5.91 11.76 -12.62
N ASN A 199 -6.16 11.86 -11.31
CA ASN A 199 -6.94 12.93 -10.74
C ASN A 199 -6.04 14.05 -10.22
N GLU A 200 -6.55 15.27 -10.21
CA GLU A 200 -5.87 16.43 -9.64
C GLU A 200 -5.78 16.28 -8.11
N PRO A 201 -4.57 16.19 -7.54
CA PRO A 201 -4.39 16.00 -6.11
C PRO A 201 -4.58 17.33 -5.36
N ASN A 202 -5.03 17.24 -4.12
CA ASN A 202 -5.00 18.40 -3.23
C ASN A 202 -3.59 18.59 -2.66
N LEU A 203 -2.76 19.34 -3.36
CA LEU A 203 -1.36 19.63 -3.00
C LEU A 203 -1.20 20.95 -2.22
N THR A 204 -2.20 21.45 -1.51
CA THR A 204 -2.20 22.78 -0.86
C THR A 204 -0.90 23.10 -0.09
N TYR A 205 -0.24 22.09 0.47
CA TYR A 205 1.01 22.24 1.24
C TYR A 205 2.28 21.86 0.45
N TYR A 206 2.16 21.35 -0.77
CA TYR A 206 3.27 20.74 -1.52
C TYR A 206 3.37 21.22 -2.97
N ALA A 207 2.50 22.13 -3.40
CA ALA A 207 2.34 22.50 -4.81
C ALA A 207 3.65 22.93 -5.48
N ASP A 208 4.53 23.62 -4.76
CA ASP A 208 5.80 24.11 -5.30
C ASP A 208 6.93 23.05 -5.32
N ARG A 209 6.69 21.87 -4.76
CA ARG A 209 7.70 20.81 -4.58
C ARG A 209 7.39 19.54 -5.35
N VAL A 210 6.18 19.38 -5.85
CA VAL A 210 5.70 18.12 -6.43
C VAL A 210 5.43 18.31 -7.91
N GLY A 211 6.16 17.57 -8.75
CA GLY A 211 5.83 17.39 -10.15
C GLY A 211 4.65 16.42 -10.30
N HIS A 212 3.50 16.94 -10.76
CA HIS A 212 2.33 16.08 -11.01
C HIS A 212 2.35 15.54 -12.45
N ILE A 213 2.37 14.21 -12.57
CA ILE A 213 2.17 13.49 -13.81
C ILE A 213 0.73 12.99 -13.82
N GLN A 214 -0.12 13.70 -14.55
CA GLN A 214 -1.55 13.38 -14.64
C GLN A 214 -1.77 12.24 -15.63
N ALA A 215 -1.60 11.01 -15.12
CA ALA A 215 -1.72 9.78 -15.91
C ALA A 215 -2.15 8.60 -15.01
N PRO A 216 -2.76 7.56 -15.60
CA PRO A 216 -2.90 6.26 -14.93
C PRO A 216 -1.53 5.71 -14.51
N ALA A 217 -1.52 4.88 -13.46
CA ALA A 217 -0.26 4.31 -12.95
C ALA A 217 0.50 3.50 -14.01
N THR A 218 -0.23 2.73 -14.83
CA THR A 218 0.36 1.88 -15.89
C THR A 218 0.99 2.64 -17.04
N GLU A 219 0.74 3.95 -17.16
CA GLU A 219 1.34 4.83 -18.15
C GLU A 219 2.44 5.72 -17.50
N GLY A 220 2.10 6.38 -16.40
CA GLY A 220 2.97 7.38 -15.79
C GLY A 220 4.19 6.76 -15.11
N VAL A 221 4.05 5.59 -14.45
CA VAL A 221 5.18 4.96 -13.76
C VAL A 221 6.22 4.41 -14.74
N PRO A 222 5.85 3.63 -15.79
CA PRO A 222 6.85 3.20 -16.76
C PRO A 222 7.59 4.34 -17.43
N ALA A 223 6.90 5.40 -17.85
CA ALA A 223 7.51 6.55 -18.50
C ALA A 223 8.52 7.29 -17.58
N LEU A 224 8.17 7.49 -16.31
CA LEU A 224 9.09 8.10 -15.34
C LEU A 224 10.30 7.19 -15.06
N VAL A 225 10.07 5.88 -14.89
CA VAL A 225 11.15 4.91 -14.63
C VAL A 225 12.12 4.85 -15.81
N GLU A 226 11.64 4.83 -17.05
CA GLU A 226 12.47 4.86 -18.25
C GLU A 226 13.36 6.11 -18.26
N ALA A 227 12.79 7.29 -18.01
CA ALA A 227 13.55 8.55 -17.95
C ALA A 227 14.62 8.53 -16.86
N LEU A 228 14.33 7.99 -15.66
CA LEU A 228 15.29 7.91 -14.57
C LEU A 228 16.45 6.93 -14.87
N ILE A 229 16.17 5.85 -15.61
CA ILE A 229 17.19 4.86 -16.01
C ILE A 229 18.09 5.42 -17.12
N GLU A 230 17.55 6.22 -18.04
CA GLU A 230 18.34 6.85 -19.12
C GLU A 230 19.34 7.90 -18.62
N GLU A 231 19.14 8.44 -17.40
CA GLU A 231 20.05 9.41 -16.78
C GLU A 231 21.33 8.76 -16.18
N VAL A 232 21.45 7.43 -16.17
CA VAL A 232 22.55 6.68 -15.55
C VAL A 232 23.52 6.13 -16.59
#